data_1827b3e5ee8c2090a19db6c24fca92ae
#
_entry.id   1827b3e5ee8c2090a19db6c24fca92ae
#
_cell.length_a   1.000
_cell.length_b   1.000
_cell.length_c   1.000
_cell.angle_alpha   90.00
_cell.angle_beta   90.00
_cell.angle_gamma   90.00
#
_symmetry.space_group_name_H-M   'P 1'
#
loop_
_entity.id
_entity.type
_entity.pdbx_description
1 polymer ?
#
loop_
_entity_poly.entity_id
_entity_poly.type
_entity_poly.pdbx_seq_one_letter_code
_entity_poly.pdbx_strand_id
1 'polypeptide(L)'
;MANRSSKQFFIISAIFGLSGCLAGCSVTKFLPENEYLLNKVKLESEDKSLDLSAYEPYIRQKGNTKWFSSFRIPLATYSLAGKDSTKWINKTLKNIGEKPAILDTTLTHSTRTDLQTALQNAGYLDATVDTKANIVKKRKVNITYILKPGPLYHINNVAYDIKDDSIAAKMEHIYPKRMWLKKGMPFNVGQLDAERKRITSVLTDNGYFHFHKDFISFTADSVKGEKLVNIALHLDKFRPANSTCDTLHTSYTIGSVNFTGGNNGKLPLRKGTLAENTWIEEGKPFCSTDLKRTYNSFGKLQAIRYTNIQFT
;
A
#
# COMPACT_ATOMS: atom_id res chain seq x y z
N MET A 1 -15.99 -60.13 -10.54
CA MET A 1 -15.01 -59.34 -9.75
C MET A 1 -13.74 -58.94 -10.51
N ALA A 2 -13.63 -59.19 -11.79
CA ALA A 2 -12.40 -58.95 -12.60
C ALA A 2 -12.27 -57.55 -13.26
N ASN A 3 -13.32 -56.72 -13.19
CA ASN A 3 -13.36 -55.48 -14.01
C ASN A 3 -12.97 -54.19 -13.25
N ARG A 4 -12.71 -54.29 -11.95
CA ARG A 4 -12.28 -53.10 -11.12
C ARG A 4 -10.76 -52.96 -11.09
N SER A 5 -10.02 -54.06 -11.13
CA SER A 5 -8.56 -54.09 -11.09
C SER A 5 -7.92 -53.50 -12.34
N SER A 6 -8.49 -53.81 -13.54
CA SER A 6 -7.94 -53.34 -14.80
C SER A 6 -8.07 -51.82 -14.99
N LYS A 7 -9.17 -51.22 -14.51
CA LYS A 7 -9.34 -49.73 -14.52
C LYS A 7 -8.38 -49.01 -13.58
N GLN A 8 -8.09 -49.58 -12.44
CA GLN A 8 -7.08 -49.02 -11.52
C GLN A 8 -5.67 -49.11 -12.09
N PHE A 9 -5.32 -50.22 -12.76
CA PHE A 9 -4.04 -50.37 -13.42
C PHE A 9 -3.88 -49.38 -14.58
N PHE A 10 -4.93 -49.10 -15.35
CA PHE A 10 -4.92 -48.11 -16.43
C PHE A 10 -4.76 -46.68 -15.91
N ILE A 11 -5.40 -46.34 -14.79
CA ILE A 11 -5.30 -45.01 -14.15
C ILE A 11 -3.89 -44.83 -13.57
N ILE A 12 -3.32 -45.82 -12.92
CA ILE A 12 -1.97 -45.76 -12.35
C ILE A 12 -0.92 -45.70 -13.48
N SER A 13 -1.11 -46.46 -14.57
CA SER A 13 -0.22 -46.41 -15.73
C SER A 13 -0.31 -45.07 -16.47
N ALA A 14 -1.51 -44.48 -16.57
CA ALA A 14 -1.69 -43.15 -17.15
C ALA A 14 -1.05 -42.04 -16.28
N ILE A 15 -1.14 -42.17 -14.96
CA ILE A 15 -0.48 -41.22 -14.02
C ILE A 15 1.05 -41.36 -14.09
N PHE A 16 1.57 -42.60 -14.19
CA PHE A 16 3.02 -42.82 -14.34
C PHE A 16 3.54 -42.40 -15.74
N GLY A 17 2.77 -42.59 -16.79
CA GLY A 17 3.09 -42.09 -18.13
C GLY A 17 3.10 -40.57 -18.21
N LEU A 18 2.16 -39.93 -17.54
CA LEU A 18 2.13 -38.43 -17.42
C LEU A 18 3.31 -37.88 -16.62
N SER A 19 3.74 -38.58 -15.56
CA SER A 19 4.92 -38.21 -14.77
C SER A 19 6.24 -38.30 -15.57
N GLY A 20 6.38 -39.29 -16.46
CA GLY A 20 7.56 -39.45 -17.29
C GLY A 20 7.72 -38.37 -18.36
N CYS A 21 6.61 -37.85 -18.90
CA CYS A 21 6.62 -36.75 -19.88
C CYS A 21 7.01 -35.40 -19.27
N LEU A 22 6.78 -35.19 -17.98
CA LEU A 22 7.14 -33.94 -17.30
C LEU A 22 8.64 -33.77 -17.05
N ALA A 23 9.40 -34.85 -17.00
CA ALA A 23 10.86 -34.83 -16.77
C ALA A 23 11.67 -34.39 -17.99
N GLY A 24 11.13 -34.51 -19.21
CA GLY A 24 11.84 -34.25 -20.46
C GLY A 24 11.68 -32.84 -21.04
N CYS A 25 10.65 -32.08 -20.65
CA CYS A 25 10.42 -30.74 -21.19
C CYS A 25 11.33 -29.71 -20.57
N SER A 26 12.21 -29.11 -21.39
CA SER A 26 13.03 -27.99 -20.94
C SER A 26 12.13 -26.75 -20.73
N VAL A 27 11.90 -26.37 -19.47
CA VAL A 27 11.16 -25.14 -19.11
C VAL A 27 11.80 -23.86 -19.64
N THR A 28 12.99 -23.96 -20.22
CA THR A 28 13.74 -22.86 -20.86
C THR A 28 13.53 -22.80 -22.38
N LYS A 29 12.65 -23.66 -22.94
CA LYS A 29 12.41 -23.77 -24.39
C LYS A 29 11.92 -22.47 -25.06
N PHE A 30 11.16 -21.68 -24.32
CA PHE A 30 10.57 -20.42 -24.80
C PHE A 30 11.34 -19.18 -24.32
N LEU A 31 12.52 -19.35 -23.73
CA LEU A 31 13.36 -18.22 -23.37
C LEU A 31 14.09 -17.71 -24.62
N PRO A 32 14.05 -16.38 -24.87
CA PRO A 32 14.89 -15.73 -25.88
C PRO A 32 16.37 -16.06 -25.68
N GLU A 33 17.17 -15.93 -26.73
CA GLU A 33 18.62 -16.08 -26.61
C GLU A 33 19.19 -15.04 -25.63
N ASN A 34 20.13 -15.45 -24.80
CA ASN A 34 20.77 -14.63 -23.76
C ASN A 34 19.88 -14.19 -22.57
N GLU A 35 18.66 -14.69 -22.44
CA GLU A 35 17.82 -14.42 -21.27
C GLU A 35 17.83 -15.57 -20.26
N TYR A 36 17.56 -15.23 -19.00
CA TYR A 36 17.56 -16.17 -17.87
C TYR A 36 16.14 -16.28 -17.28
N LEU A 37 15.74 -17.50 -16.96
CA LEU A 37 14.52 -17.77 -16.20
C LEU A 37 14.74 -17.40 -14.73
N LEU A 38 13.91 -16.51 -14.20
CA LEU A 38 13.89 -16.19 -12.77
C LEU A 38 13.36 -17.40 -12.00
N ASN A 39 14.28 -18.13 -11.38
CA ASN A 39 13.95 -19.39 -10.73
C ASN A 39 13.44 -19.18 -9.30
N LYS A 40 14.10 -18.34 -8.51
CA LYS A 40 13.73 -18.05 -7.11
C LYS A 40 14.15 -16.64 -6.76
N VAL A 41 13.28 -15.95 -6.01
CA VAL A 41 13.61 -14.72 -5.31
C VAL A 41 13.58 -15.01 -3.82
N LYS A 42 14.57 -14.51 -3.08
CA LYS A 42 14.70 -14.70 -1.64
C LYS A 42 15.09 -13.39 -0.99
N LEU A 43 14.52 -13.13 0.18
CA LEU A 43 14.98 -12.10 1.11
C LEU A 43 15.81 -12.76 2.20
N GLU A 44 16.90 -12.15 2.56
CA GLU A 44 17.73 -12.49 3.70
C GLU A 44 18.08 -11.21 4.45
N SER A 45 18.32 -11.29 5.75
CA SER A 45 18.77 -10.16 6.56
C SER A 45 19.99 -10.56 7.38
N GLU A 46 20.91 -9.62 7.56
CA GLU A 46 22.00 -9.75 8.54
C GLU A 46 21.48 -9.68 9.98
N ASP A 47 20.38 -8.94 10.19
CA ASP A 47 19.67 -8.89 11.47
C ASP A 47 18.54 -9.94 11.49
N LYS A 48 18.66 -10.92 12.37
CA LYS A 48 17.67 -11.99 12.54
C LYS A 48 16.37 -11.53 13.20
N SER A 49 16.38 -10.37 13.85
CA SER A 49 15.19 -9.80 14.49
C SER A 49 14.26 -9.09 13.50
N LEU A 50 14.76 -8.78 12.28
CA LEU A 50 13.98 -8.08 11.27
C LEU A 50 12.89 -9.00 10.69
N ASP A 51 11.64 -8.54 10.75
CA ASP A 51 10.53 -9.24 10.10
C ASP A 51 10.57 -9.05 8.58
N LEU A 52 11.08 -10.07 7.89
CA LEU A 52 11.19 -10.06 6.43
C LEU A 52 9.85 -10.03 5.71
N SER A 53 8.76 -10.47 6.36
CA SER A 53 7.42 -10.51 5.74
C SER A 53 6.91 -9.10 5.40
N ALA A 54 7.29 -8.10 6.19
CA ALA A 54 6.97 -6.69 5.95
C ALA A 54 7.60 -6.13 4.66
N TYR A 55 8.67 -6.74 4.17
CA TYR A 55 9.42 -6.30 2.99
C TYR A 55 9.10 -7.09 1.71
N GLU A 56 8.43 -8.23 1.81
CA GLU A 56 8.01 -9.02 0.64
C GLU A 56 7.16 -8.25 -0.39
N PRO A 57 6.26 -7.32 0.00
CA PRO A 57 5.47 -6.54 -0.97
C PRO A 57 6.30 -5.64 -1.90
N TYR A 58 7.52 -5.30 -1.51
CA TYR A 58 8.42 -4.46 -2.32
C TYR A 58 9.14 -5.23 -3.43
N ILE A 59 9.01 -6.56 -3.46
CA ILE A 59 9.58 -7.39 -4.53
C ILE A 59 8.73 -7.25 -5.79
N ARG A 60 9.25 -6.53 -6.80
CA ARG A 60 8.54 -6.25 -8.05
C ARG A 60 8.43 -7.46 -8.98
N GLN A 61 9.37 -8.39 -8.90
CA GLN A 61 9.39 -9.56 -9.76
C GLN A 61 9.51 -10.84 -8.95
N LYS A 62 8.59 -11.78 -9.18
CA LYS A 62 8.57 -13.10 -8.55
C LYS A 62 8.82 -14.19 -9.60
N GLY A 63 9.43 -15.29 -9.18
CA GLY A 63 9.55 -16.48 -10.02
C GLY A 63 8.20 -17.15 -10.25
N ASN A 64 8.13 -18.03 -11.27
CA ASN A 64 6.91 -18.74 -11.59
C ASN A 64 6.30 -19.50 -10.40
N THR A 65 4.97 -19.54 -10.38
CA THR A 65 4.16 -20.18 -9.33
C THR A 65 4.53 -21.65 -9.15
N LYS A 66 4.64 -22.07 -7.89
CA LYS A 66 4.87 -23.47 -7.52
C LYS A 66 3.60 -24.05 -6.90
N TRP A 67 3.24 -25.25 -7.33
CA TRP A 67 2.22 -26.07 -6.70
C TRP A 67 2.87 -27.10 -5.78
N PHE A 68 2.25 -27.36 -4.65
CA PHE A 68 2.78 -28.31 -3.65
C PHE A 68 4.25 -28.06 -3.27
N SER A 69 4.60 -26.74 -3.09
CA SER A 69 5.93 -26.32 -2.62
C SER A 69 7.12 -26.57 -3.57
N SER A 70 7.03 -27.54 -4.50
CA SER A 70 8.16 -27.96 -5.32
C SER A 70 7.91 -27.95 -6.82
N PHE A 71 6.70 -28.23 -7.27
CA PHE A 71 6.40 -28.45 -8.68
C PHE A 71 5.88 -27.19 -9.37
N ARG A 72 6.52 -26.80 -10.48
CA ARG A 72 6.07 -25.70 -11.34
C ARG A 72 5.14 -26.21 -12.42
N ILE A 73 4.00 -26.77 -12.04
CA ILE A 73 3.01 -27.34 -12.96
C ILE A 73 2.56 -26.31 -14.00
N PRO A 74 2.19 -25.05 -13.65
CA PRO A 74 1.77 -24.08 -14.66
C PRO A 74 2.85 -23.77 -15.70
N LEU A 75 4.10 -23.62 -15.28
CA LEU A 75 5.22 -23.38 -16.17
C LEU A 75 5.52 -24.63 -17.04
N ALA A 76 5.43 -25.83 -16.46
CA ALA A 76 5.59 -27.08 -17.21
C ALA A 76 4.49 -27.25 -18.28
N THR A 77 3.24 -26.95 -17.93
CA THR A 77 2.10 -26.97 -18.89
C THR A 77 2.34 -26.02 -20.05
N TYR A 78 2.80 -24.79 -19.79
CA TYR A 78 3.17 -23.85 -20.84
C TYR A 78 4.29 -24.41 -21.74
N SER A 79 5.28 -25.05 -21.11
CA SER A 79 6.45 -25.62 -21.82
C SER A 79 6.13 -26.82 -22.69
N LEU A 80 5.02 -27.54 -22.41
CA LEU A 80 4.50 -28.64 -23.26
C LEU A 80 3.93 -28.11 -24.56
N ALA A 81 3.49 -26.86 -24.65
CA ALA A 81 2.98 -26.29 -25.88
C ALA A 81 4.03 -26.32 -27.00
N GLY A 82 3.59 -26.53 -28.24
CA GLY A 82 4.43 -26.35 -29.42
C GLY A 82 4.75 -24.89 -29.71
N LYS A 83 5.75 -24.63 -30.58
CA LYS A 83 6.06 -23.28 -31.06
C LYS A 83 4.91 -22.65 -31.85
N ASP A 84 4.19 -23.49 -32.63
CA ASP A 84 3.07 -23.07 -33.45
C ASP A 84 1.84 -22.77 -32.57
N SER A 85 1.52 -21.48 -32.43
CA SER A 85 0.41 -20.99 -31.61
C SER A 85 -0.96 -21.08 -32.34
N THR A 86 -0.98 -21.44 -33.61
CA THR A 86 -2.23 -21.56 -34.37
C THR A 86 -3.01 -22.83 -34.01
N LYS A 87 -2.32 -23.89 -33.59
CA LYS A 87 -2.93 -25.14 -33.14
C LYS A 87 -3.68 -24.95 -31.82
N TRP A 88 -4.97 -25.34 -31.78
CA TRP A 88 -5.85 -25.15 -30.62
C TRP A 88 -5.27 -25.75 -29.32
N ILE A 89 -4.62 -26.91 -29.38
CA ILE A 89 -3.97 -27.56 -28.23
C ILE A 89 -2.87 -26.68 -27.67
N ASN A 90 -2.01 -26.11 -28.53
CA ASN A 90 -0.92 -25.24 -28.09
C ASN A 90 -1.46 -23.95 -27.50
N LYS A 91 -2.53 -23.38 -28.07
CA LYS A 91 -3.21 -22.20 -27.54
C LYS A 91 -3.80 -22.49 -26.16
N THR A 92 -4.46 -23.64 -25.99
CA THR A 92 -5.04 -24.04 -24.70
C THR A 92 -3.96 -24.26 -23.64
N LEU A 93 -2.87 -24.96 -23.95
CA LEU A 93 -1.75 -25.19 -23.02
C LEU A 93 -1.06 -23.90 -22.64
N LYS A 94 -0.92 -22.92 -23.55
CA LYS A 94 -0.36 -21.61 -23.26
C LYS A 94 -1.30 -20.73 -22.41
N ASN A 95 -2.62 -20.88 -22.58
CA ASN A 95 -3.60 -20.13 -21.78
C ASN A 95 -3.75 -20.66 -20.34
N ILE A 96 -3.67 -21.98 -20.17
CA ILE A 96 -3.73 -22.62 -18.83
C ILE A 96 -2.37 -22.51 -18.12
N GLY A 97 -1.28 -22.57 -18.87
CA GLY A 97 0.09 -22.50 -18.36
C GLY A 97 0.50 -21.07 -18.02
N GLU A 98 1.55 -20.96 -17.23
CA GLU A 98 2.18 -19.69 -16.88
C GLU A 98 3.40 -19.44 -17.77
N LYS A 99 3.49 -18.25 -18.34
CA LYS A 99 4.67 -17.84 -19.14
C LYS A 99 5.94 -17.87 -18.28
N PRO A 100 7.10 -18.23 -18.87
CA PRO A 100 8.37 -18.14 -18.17
C PRO A 100 8.59 -16.74 -17.59
N ALA A 101 8.87 -16.64 -16.30
CA ALA A 101 9.29 -15.39 -15.67
C ALA A 101 10.75 -15.13 -16.08
N ILE A 102 10.95 -14.21 -17.00
CA ILE A 102 12.28 -13.80 -17.47
C ILE A 102 12.86 -12.82 -16.47
N LEU A 103 14.16 -12.95 -16.14
CA LEU A 103 14.84 -12.01 -15.29
C LEU A 103 14.91 -10.64 -15.96
N ASP A 104 14.33 -9.63 -15.32
CA ASP A 104 14.47 -8.22 -15.66
C ASP A 104 15.43 -7.57 -14.66
N THR A 105 16.55 -7.09 -15.17
CA THR A 105 17.57 -6.41 -14.36
C THR A 105 17.10 -5.05 -13.86
N THR A 106 16.26 -4.35 -14.62
CA THR A 106 15.66 -3.07 -14.24
C THR A 106 14.73 -3.25 -13.04
N LEU A 107 13.85 -4.26 -13.08
CA LEU A 107 12.98 -4.60 -11.96
C LEU A 107 13.78 -5.09 -10.74
N THR A 108 14.89 -5.78 -10.96
CA THR A 108 15.80 -6.21 -9.89
C THR A 108 16.43 -5.00 -9.19
N HIS A 109 16.91 -4.02 -9.96
CA HIS A 109 17.46 -2.77 -9.41
C HIS A 109 16.39 -1.97 -8.67
N SER A 110 15.20 -1.81 -9.26
CA SER A 110 14.08 -1.12 -8.63
C SER A 110 13.67 -1.78 -7.31
N THR A 111 13.59 -3.12 -7.27
CA THR A 111 13.32 -3.86 -6.02
C THR A 111 14.37 -3.57 -4.95
N ARG A 112 15.65 -3.55 -5.30
CA ARG A 112 16.72 -3.21 -4.36
C ARG A 112 16.53 -1.82 -3.77
N THR A 113 16.25 -0.83 -4.62
CA THR A 113 16.01 0.57 -4.20
C THR A 113 14.77 0.69 -3.33
N ASP A 114 13.66 0.02 -3.70
CA ASP A 114 12.42 0.03 -2.92
C ASP A 114 12.63 -0.60 -1.53
N LEU A 115 13.35 -1.71 -1.44
CA LEU A 115 13.68 -2.37 -0.18
C LEU A 115 14.55 -1.48 0.71
N GLN A 116 15.55 -0.80 0.13
CA GLN A 116 16.38 0.14 0.88
C GLN A 116 15.57 1.31 1.40
N THR A 117 14.72 1.92 0.57
CA THR A 117 13.82 3.00 0.98
C THR A 117 12.84 2.55 2.05
N ALA A 118 12.31 1.32 1.95
CA ALA A 118 11.41 0.77 2.96
C ALA A 118 12.11 0.61 4.32
N LEU A 119 13.37 0.16 4.35
CA LEU A 119 14.17 0.09 5.56
C LEU A 119 14.44 1.48 6.14
N GLN A 120 14.80 2.45 5.30
CA GLN A 120 15.04 3.83 5.74
C GLN A 120 13.76 4.45 6.30
N ASN A 121 12.61 4.22 5.67
CA ASN A 121 11.31 4.66 6.17
C ASN A 121 10.92 3.99 7.50
N ALA A 122 11.41 2.79 7.76
CA ALA A 122 11.22 2.08 9.02
C ALA A 122 12.17 2.53 10.14
N GLY A 123 13.11 3.46 9.84
CA GLY A 123 14.03 4.04 10.81
C GLY A 123 15.47 3.56 10.74
N TYR A 124 15.78 2.68 9.81
CA TYR A 124 17.15 2.22 9.56
C TYR A 124 17.83 3.10 8.51
N LEU A 125 18.20 4.33 8.89
CA LEU A 125 18.64 5.36 7.93
C LEU A 125 19.94 4.97 7.20
N ASP A 126 20.81 4.21 7.83
CA ASP A 126 22.05 3.68 7.24
C ASP A 126 21.84 2.39 6.44
N ALA A 127 20.60 1.96 6.25
CA ALA A 127 20.30 0.69 5.60
C ALA A 127 20.82 0.62 4.17
N THR A 128 21.40 -0.53 3.85
CA THR A 128 21.79 -0.89 2.49
C THR A 128 21.20 -2.26 2.10
N VAL A 129 21.03 -2.47 0.81
CA VAL A 129 20.55 -3.74 0.27
C VAL A 129 21.47 -4.23 -0.82
N ASP A 130 22.03 -5.42 -0.63
CA ASP A 130 22.82 -6.10 -1.65
C ASP A 130 21.95 -7.07 -2.45
N THR A 131 22.36 -7.28 -3.70
CA THR A 131 21.72 -8.24 -4.58
C THR A 131 22.71 -9.27 -5.05
N LYS A 132 22.43 -10.57 -4.80
CA LYS A 132 23.21 -11.69 -5.29
C LYS A 132 22.42 -12.46 -6.35
N ALA A 133 23.00 -12.62 -7.54
CA ALA A 133 22.47 -13.42 -8.62
C ALA A 133 23.28 -14.71 -8.77
N ASN A 134 22.66 -15.86 -8.55
CA ASN A 134 23.30 -17.16 -8.71
C ASN A 134 22.69 -17.89 -9.91
N ILE A 135 23.50 -18.12 -10.95
CA ILE A 135 23.11 -18.91 -12.11
C ILE A 135 23.10 -20.38 -11.71
N VAL A 136 21.93 -21.00 -11.86
CA VAL A 136 21.70 -22.43 -11.65
C VAL A 136 21.62 -23.11 -13.02
N LYS A 137 21.68 -24.43 -13.08
CA LYS A 137 21.68 -25.21 -14.34
C LYS A 137 20.63 -24.71 -15.36
N LYS A 138 20.98 -24.77 -16.67
CA LYS A 138 20.08 -24.52 -17.82
C LYS A 138 19.45 -23.12 -17.84
N ARG A 139 20.26 -22.05 -17.77
CA ARG A 139 19.75 -20.66 -17.92
C ARG A 139 18.70 -20.27 -16.87
N LYS A 140 18.83 -20.76 -15.64
CA LYS A 140 18.00 -20.37 -14.50
C LYS A 140 18.82 -19.53 -13.53
N VAL A 141 18.22 -18.49 -12.98
CA VAL A 141 18.89 -17.61 -12.01
C VAL A 141 18.07 -17.52 -10.73
N ASN A 142 18.74 -17.54 -9.59
CA ASN A 142 18.17 -17.21 -8.29
C ASN A 142 18.67 -15.82 -7.90
N ILE A 143 17.74 -14.96 -7.47
CA ILE A 143 18.06 -13.65 -6.93
C ILE A 143 17.86 -13.69 -5.42
N THR A 144 18.87 -13.24 -4.68
CA THR A 144 18.77 -13.05 -3.23
C THR A 144 19.05 -11.59 -2.92
N TYR A 145 18.10 -10.93 -2.26
CA TYR A 145 18.29 -9.60 -1.69
C TYR A 145 18.72 -9.76 -0.24
N ILE A 146 19.84 -9.17 0.11
CA ILE A 146 20.42 -9.22 1.46
C ILE A 146 20.22 -7.84 2.08
N LEU A 147 19.34 -7.77 3.07
CA LEU A 147 19.03 -6.57 3.81
C LEU A 147 20.07 -6.37 4.92
N LYS A 148 20.67 -5.19 4.95
CA LYS A 148 21.63 -4.73 5.96
C LYS A 148 21.02 -3.50 6.64
N PRO A 149 20.18 -3.67 7.66
CA PRO A 149 19.44 -2.56 8.24
C PRO A 149 20.34 -1.54 8.93
N GLY A 150 21.44 -2.00 9.55
CA GLY A 150 22.21 -1.12 10.43
C GLY A 150 21.44 -0.79 11.72
N PRO A 151 21.83 0.28 12.44
CA PRO A 151 21.18 0.66 13.68
C PRO A 151 19.84 1.35 13.45
N LEU A 152 18.90 1.14 14.37
CA LEU A 152 17.63 1.84 14.40
C LEU A 152 17.81 3.25 14.98
N TYR A 153 17.29 4.25 14.30
CA TYR A 153 17.31 5.64 14.73
C TYR A 153 16.09 5.96 15.59
N HIS A 154 16.28 6.89 16.56
CA HIS A 154 15.24 7.32 17.49
C HIS A 154 15.03 8.83 17.41
N ILE A 155 13.82 9.26 17.75
CA ILE A 155 13.46 10.68 17.79
C ILE A 155 14.19 11.36 18.98
N ASN A 156 14.99 12.38 18.72
CA ASN A 156 15.62 13.20 19.74
C ASN A 156 14.72 14.35 20.18
N ASN A 157 14.22 15.11 19.20
CA ASN A 157 13.35 16.27 19.45
C ASN A 157 12.30 16.40 18.35
N VAL A 158 11.14 16.96 18.72
CA VAL A 158 10.09 17.33 17.78
C VAL A 158 9.80 18.81 17.94
N ALA A 159 10.11 19.60 16.91
CA ALA A 159 9.82 21.02 16.83
C ALA A 159 8.58 21.27 15.97
N TYR A 160 7.86 22.36 16.23
CA TYR A 160 6.68 22.79 15.49
C TYR A 160 6.92 24.17 14.90
N ASP A 161 6.91 24.28 13.59
CA ASP A 161 6.98 25.53 12.83
C ASP A 161 5.61 25.77 12.18
N ILE A 162 4.72 26.43 12.92
CA ILE A 162 3.35 26.72 12.50
C ILE A 162 3.28 28.20 12.14
N LYS A 163 3.14 28.49 10.85
CA LYS A 163 3.09 29.86 10.32
C LYS A 163 1.74 30.56 10.50
N ASP A 164 0.74 29.82 10.96
CA ASP A 164 -0.61 30.33 11.23
C ASP A 164 -0.85 30.42 12.73
N ASP A 165 -0.83 31.65 13.25
CA ASP A 165 -0.94 31.92 14.71
C ASP A 165 -2.26 31.42 15.29
N SER A 166 -3.35 31.42 14.51
CA SER A 166 -4.65 30.94 14.96
C SER A 166 -4.66 29.43 15.15
N ILE A 167 -3.97 28.70 14.28
CA ILE A 167 -3.77 27.27 14.41
C ILE A 167 -2.75 26.97 15.51
N ALA A 168 -1.65 27.74 15.61
CA ALA A 168 -0.65 27.55 16.64
C ALA A 168 -1.28 27.63 18.04
N ALA A 169 -2.08 28.66 18.32
CA ALA A 169 -2.79 28.81 19.59
C ALA A 169 -3.75 27.67 19.89
N LYS A 170 -4.53 27.21 18.87
CA LYS A 170 -5.42 26.04 19.02
C LYS A 170 -4.61 24.74 19.26
N MET A 171 -3.52 24.57 18.56
CA MET A 171 -2.64 23.42 18.73
C MET A 171 -2.04 23.36 20.12
N GLU A 172 -1.62 24.50 20.68
CA GLU A 172 -1.08 24.59 22.01
C GLU A 172 -2.11 24.19 23.10
N HIS A 173 -3.38 24.54 22.94
CA HIS A 173 -4.45 24.14 23.85
C HIS A 173 -4.90 22.68 23.71
N ILE A 174 -5.02 22.18 22.47
CA ILE A 174 -5.57 20.84 22.19
C ILE A 174 -4.48 19.77 22.23
N TYR A 175 -3.24 20.14 21.94
CA TYR A 175 -2.17 19.25 21.51
C TYR A 175 -1.27 18.67 22.59
N PRO A 176 -0.86 19.36 23.67
CA PRO A 176 0.20 18.84 24.55
C PRO A 176 -0.12 17.47 25.15
N LYS A 177 -1.41 17.16 25.30
CA LYS A 177 -1.86 15.87 25.87
C LYS A 177 -2.04 14.74 24.83
N ARG A 178 -1.96 15.06 23.54
CA ARG A 178 -2.31 14.11 22.45
C ARG A 178 -1.21 13.95 21.38
N MET A 179 -0.01 14.45 21.63
CA MET A 179 1.11 14.26 20.69
C MET A 179 1.45 12.79 20.57
N TRP A 180 1.41 12.30 19.32
CA TRP A 180 1.79 10.93 19.02
C TRP A 180 3.31 10.76 19.00
N LEU A 181 4.02 11.72 18.37
CA LEU A 181 5.48 11.69 18.27
C LEU A 181 6.13 12.14 19.58
N LYS A 182 6.99 11.32 20.14
CA LYS A 182 7.67 11.57 21.41
C LYS A 182 9.16 11.31 21.29
N LYS A 183 9.96 12.06 22.05
CA LYS A 183 11.38 11.79 22.24
C LYS A 183 11.62 10.34 22.67
N GLY A 184 12.62 9.69 22.09
CA GLY A 184 12.98 8.30 22.37
C GLY A 184 12.20 7.25 21.62
N MET A 185 11.13 7.62 20.87
CA MET A 185 10.44 6.68 19.99
C MET A 185 11.32 6.31 18.79
N PRO A 186 11.22 5.08 18.26
CA PRO A 186 11.83 4.75 16.98
C PRO A 186 11.35 5.69 15.87
N PHE A 187 12.28 6.16 15.06
CA PHE A 187 11.93 6.96 13.88
C PHE A 187 11.20 6.08 12.86
N ASN A 188 10.07 6.55 12.33
CA ASN A 188 9.31 5.85 11.31
C ASN A 188 8.47 6.84 10.50
N VAL A 189 8.66 6.86 9.18
CA VAL A 189 7.95 7.79 8.28
C VAL A 189 6.44 7.53 8.28
N GLY A 190 6.00 6.28 8.47
CA GLY A 190 4.59 5.96 8.60
C GLY A 190 3.94 6.60 9.81
N GLN A 191 4.68 6.77 10.92
CA GLN A 191 4.19 7.50 12.11
C GLN A 191 4.07 9.00 11.84
N LEU A 192 4.97 9.59 11.04
CA LEU A 192 4.84 10.99 10.60
C LEU A 192 3.58 11.20 9.77
N ASP A 193 3.28 10.29 8.83
CA ASP A 193 2.05 10.38 8.03
C ASP A 193 0.79 10.17 8.89
N ALA A 194 0.84 9.26 9.87
CA ALA A 194 -0.26 9.08 10.84
C ALA A 194 -0.49 10.36 11.65
N GLU A 195 0.57 11.06 12.06
CA GLU A 195 0.49 12.33 12.76
C GLU A 195 -0.10 13.43 11.88
N ARG A 196 0.31 13.54 10.60
CA ARG A 196 -0.32 14.44 9.61
C ARG A 196 -1.82 14.23 9.52
N LYS A 197 -2.24 12.98 9.37
CA LYS A 197 -3.67 12.62 9.29
C LYS A 197 -4.41 12.97 10.57
N ARG A 198 -3.79 12.76 11.72
CA ARG A 198 -4.38 13.08 13.01
C ARG A 198 -4.56 14.58 13.19
N ILE A 199 -3.53 15.39 12.88
CA ILE A 199 -3.62 16.85 12.91
C ILE A 199 -4.72 17.34 11.97
N THR A 200 -4.73 16.83 10.75
CA THR A 200 -5.76 17.17 9.76
C THR A 200 -7.17 16.87 10.29
N SER A 201 -7.37 15.70 10.90
CA SER A 201 -8.67 15.34 11.48
C SER A 201 -9.07 16.29 12.60
N VAL A 202 -8.13 16.62 13.50
CA VAL A 202 -8.41 17.56 14.60
C VAL A 202 -8.79 18.94 14.07
N LEU A 203 -8.08 19.47 13.09
CA LEU A 203 -8.37 20.79 12.53
C LEU A 203 -9.69 20.78 11.75
N THR A 204 -9.94 19.78 10.93
CA THR A 204 -11.21 19.68 10.18
C THR A 204 -12.42 19.42 11.10
N ASP A 205 -12.23 18.84 12.27
CA ASP A 205 -13.29 18.70 13.28
C ASP A 205 -13.50 19.96 14.12
N ASN A 206 -12.61 20.96 13.97
CA ASN A 206 -12.68 22.27 14.65
C ASN A 206 -12.90 23.44 13.69
N GLY A 207 -13.61 23.21 12.60
CA GLY A 207 -14.09 24.27 11.70
C GLY A 207 -13.23 24.52 10.46
N TYR A 208 -12.03 23.98 10.36
CA TYR A 208 -11.13 24.25 9.22
C TYR A 208 -11.51 23.39 8.01
N PHE A 209 -12.61 23.73 7.35
CA PHE A 209 -13.20 22.96 6.23
C PHE A 209 -12.25 22.70 5.07
N HIS A 210 -11.46 23.70 4.69
CA HIS A 210 -10.50 23.59 3.57
C HIS A 210 -9.13 23.06 3.99
N PHE A 211 -8.95 22.65 5.26
CA PHE A 211 -7.66 22.14 5.70
C PHE A 211 -7.40 20.74 5.13
N HIS A 212 -6.20 20.55 4.56
CA HIS A 212 -5.78 19.29 3.98
C HIS A 212 -4.41 18.87 4.52
N LYS A 213 -4.14 17.57 4.56
CA LYS A 213 -2.86 17.02 5.06
C LYS A 213 -1.62 17.55 4.33
N ASP A 214 -1.76 18.03 3.09
CA ASP A 214 -0.63 18.51 2.28
C ASP A 214 -0.10 19.89 2.76
N PHE A 215 -0.84 20.57 3.64
CA PHE A 215 -0.33 21.75 4.35
C PHE A 215 0.66 21.40 5.46
N ILE A 216 0.80 20.10 5.78
CA ILE A 216 1.73 19.63 6.81
C ILE A 216 2.87 18.88 6.12
N SER A 217 4.09 19.34 6.35
CA SER A 217 5.31 18.66 5.96
C SER A 217 6.21 18.39 7.17
N PHE A 218 7.15 17.48 7.01
CA PHE A 218 8.17 17.21 8.02
C PHE A 218 9.55 17.34 7.42
N THR A 219 10.47 17.91 8.17
CA THR A 219 11.89 17.74 7.96
C THR A 219 12.47 16.86 9.05
N ALA A 220 13.40 16.00 8.70
CA ALA A 220 14.04 15.07 9.60
C ALA A 220 15.55 15.15 9.40
N ASP A 221 16.28 15.63 10.40
CA ASP A 221 17.72 15.81 10.37
C ASP A 221 18.39 14.85 11.34
N SER A 222 19.29 14.02 10.85
CA SER A 222 20.07 13.12 11.69
C SER A 222 21.12 13.90 12.50
N VAL A 223 21.25 13.54 13.78
CA VAL A 223 22.29 14.11 14.64
C VAL A 223 23.62 13.41 14.33
N LYS A 224 24.61 14.21 13.91
CA LYS A 224 25.92 13.68 13.50
C LYS A 224 26.57 12.88 14.62
N GLY A 225 26.94 11.64 14.31
CA GLY A 225 27.60 10.73 15.25
C GLY A 225 26.68 10.02 16.24
N GLU A 226 25.37 10.34 16.24
CA GLU A 226 24.38 9.72 17.10
C GLU A 226 23.32 9.01 16.24
N LYS A 227 22.62 8.05 16.84
CA LYS A 227 21.50 7.36 16.15
C LYS A 227 20.19 8.04 16.52
N LEU A 228 20.18 9.36 16.37
CA LEU A 228 19.07 10.25 16.74
C LEU A 228 18.66 11.12 15.55
N VAL A 229 17.37 11.47 15.51
CA VAL A 229 16.77 12.32 14.49
C VAL A 229 16.00 13.47 15.16
N ASN A 230 16.29 14.70 14.75
CA ASN A 230 15.46 15.85 15.06
C ASN A 230 14.38 15.99 13.99
N ILE A 231 13.13 16.12 14.41
CA ILE A 231 11.97 16.28 13.52
C ILE A 231 11.44 17.69 13.68
N ALA A 232 11.22 18.39 12.56
CA ALA A 232 10.45 19.62 12.56
C ALA A 232 9.18 19.41 11.72
N LEU A 233 8.03 19.68 12.33
CA LEU A 233 6.74 19.74 11.68
C LEU A 233 6.55 21.16 11.16
N HIS A 234 6.29 21.31 9.86
CA HIS A 234 5.95 22.58 9.22
C HIS A 234 4.47 22.56 8.85
N LEU A 235 3.73 23.60 9.24
CA LEU A 235 2.36 23.81 8.82
C LEU A 235 2.32 25.11 8.02
N ASP A 236 2.09 24.95 6.72
CA ASP A 236 2.07 26.05 5.76
C ASP A 236 0.73 26.81 5.79
N LYS A 237 0.77 28.08 5.36
CA LYS A 237 -0.44 28.91 5.17
C LYS A 237 -1.26 28.39 3.98
N PHE A 238 -2.54 28.77 3.99
CA PHE A 238 -3.45 28.45 2.90
C PHE A 238 -3.17 29.34 1.68
N ARG A 239 -3.08 28.73 0.50
CA ARG A 239 -2.99 29.46 -0.77
C ARG A 239 -4.21 29.13 -1.63
N PRO A 240 -5.13 30.11 -1.84
CA PRO A 240 -6.24 29.92 -2.77
C PRO A 240 -5.75 29.64 -4.19
N ALA A 241 -6.48 28.81 -4.94
CA ALA A 241 -6.07 28.35 -6.28
C ALA A 241 -5.79 29.49 -7.29
N ASN A 242 -6.41 30.65 -7.12
CA ASN A 242 -6.26 31.81 -8.01
C ASN A 242 -5.49 32.98 -7.35
N SER A 243 -4.74 32.73 -6.29
CA SER A 243 -3.99 33.78 -5.55
C SER A 243 -2.50 33.46 -5.53
N THR A 244 -1.70 34.51 -5.63
CA THR A 244 -0.26 34.47 -5.39
C THR A 244 0.10 34.75 -3.93
N CYS A 245 -0.89 35.18 -3.12
CA CYS A 245 -0.70 35.52 -1.71
C CYS A 245 -1.16 34.38 -0.81
N ASP A 246 -0.35 34.07 0.19
CA ASP A 246 -0.70 33.15 1.24
C ASP A 246 -1.64 33.85 2.25
N THR A 247 -2.69 33.14 2.67
CA THR A 247 -3.67 33.59 3.67
C THR A 247 -3.68 32.65 4.86
N LEU A 248 -4.26 33.10 5.97
CA LEU A 248 -4.50 32.22 7.12
C LEU A 248 -5.62 31.21 6.81
N HIS A 249 -5.58 30.08 7.46
CA HIS A 249 -6.67 29.11 7.38
C HIS A 249 -7.90 29.64 8.11
N THR A 250 -9.04 29.62 7.42
CA THR A 250 -10.31 30.13 7.96
C THR A 250 -11.11 29.01 8.61
N SER A 251 -11.61 29.26 9.82
CA SER A 251 -12.57 28.37 10.49
C SER A 251 -14.00 28.74 10.07
N TYR A 252 -14.79 27.75 9.70
CA TYR A 252 -16.17 27.90 9.23
C TYR A 252 -17.15 27.38 10.27
N THR A 253 -18.27 28.09 10.40
CA THR A 253 -19.43 27.73 11.23
C THR A 253 -20.60 27.41 10.32
N ILE A 254 -21.40 26.41 10.67
CA ILE A 254 -22.58 26.03 9.92
C ILE A 254 -23.66 27.12 10.09
N GLY A 255 -24.06 27.75 8.99
CA GLY A 255 -25.07 28.80 9.01
C GLY A 255 -26.49 28.21 9.09
N SER A 256 -26.87 27.38 8.12
CA SER A 256 -28.19 26.73 8.07
C SER A 256 -28.07 25.32 7.43
N VAL A 257 -29.01 24.44 7.81
CA VAL A 257 -29.09 23.09 7.27
C VAL A 257 -30.42 22.92 6.52
N ASN A 258 -30.32 22.74 5.21
CA ASN A 258 -31.52 22.62 4.34
C ASN A 258 -31.57 21.24 3.69
N PHE A 259 -32.74 20.61 3.73
CA PHE A 259 -32.98 19.33 3.05
C PHE A 259 -33.72 19.56 1.75
N THR A 260 -33.15 19.10 0.64
CA THR A 260 -33.77 19.19 -0.69
C THR A 260 -33.99 17.80 -1.25
N GLY A 261 -35.11 17.60 -1.95
CA GLY A 261 -35.38 16.33 -2.63
C GLY A 261 -34.63 16.24 -3.97
N GLY A 262 -34.51 15.03 -4.51
CA GLY A 262 -33.92 14.77 -5.83
C GLY A 262 -34.73 15.38 -6.98
N ASN A 263 -34.68 14.77 -8.17
CA ASN A 263 -35.20 15.31 -9.44
C ASN A 263 -36.67 15.83 -9.39
N ASN A 264 -37.49 15.37 -8.45
CA ASN A 264 -38.89 15.80 -8.30
C ASN A 264 -39.13 16.80 -7.14
N GLY A 265 -38.06 17.27 -6.48
CA GLY A 265 -38.12 18.16 -5.33
C GLY A 265 -38.75 17.57 -4.07
N LYS A 266 -39.27 16.33 -4.12
CA LYS A 266 -39.88 15.65 -2.97
C LYS A 266 -38.85 14.97 -2.10
N LEU A 267 -38.92 15.22 -0.80
CA LEU A 267 -38.11 14.52 0.19
C LEU A 267 -38.61 13.07 0.33
N PRO A 268 -37.69 12.08 0.40
CA PRO A 268 -38.06 10.67 0.57
C PRO A 268 -38.59 10.38 1.98
N LEU A 269 -38.28 11.21 2.95
CA LEU A 269 -38.70 11.13 4.35
C LEU A 269 -39.13 12.49 4.88
N ARG A 270 -39.81 12.50 6.03
CA ARG A 270 -40.17 13.73 6.74
C ARG A 270 -38.93 14.48 7.19
N LYS A 271 -38.97 15.83 7.17
CA LYS A 271 -37.86 16.69 7.60
C LYS A 271 -37.36 16.35 9.01
N GLY A 272 -38.27 16.05 9.96
CA GLY A 272 -37.90 15.66 11.33
C GLY A 272 -37.02 14.39 11.34
N THR A 273 -37.41 13.37 10.58
CA THR A 273 -36.61 12.13 10.48
C THR A 273 -35.24 12.37 9.87
N LEU A 274 -35.14 13.28 8.88
CA LEU A 274 -33.87 13.67 8.30
C LEU A 274 -33.00 14.44 9.32
N ALA A 275 -33.62 15.37 10.07
CA ALA A 275 -32.95 16.14 11.11
C ALA A 275 -32.41 15.24 12.25
N GLU A 276 -33.21 14.26 12.70
CA GLU A 276 -32.81 13.28 13.72
C GLU A 276 -31.62 12.39 13.29
N ASN A 277 -31.43 12.23 11.97
CA ASN A 277 -30.32 11.45 11.40
C ASN A 277 -29.16 12.32 10.90
N THR A 278 -29.21 13.64 11.14
CA THR A 278 -28.17 14.60 10.78
C THR A 278 -27.35 14.98 12.02
N TRP A 279 -26.05 14.86 11.92
CA TRP A 279 -25.11 15.28 12.98
C TRP A 279 -24.54 16.67 12.76
N ILE A 280 -24.88 17.30 11.62
CA ILE A 280 -24.48 18.66 11.28
C ILE A 280 -25.49 19.60 11.92
N GLU A 281 -25.02 20.50 12.82
CA GLU A 281 -25.87 21.39 13.58
C GLU A 281 -25.60 22.86 13.23
N GLU A 282 -26.66 23.65 13.08
CA GLU A 282 -26.56 25.09 12.84
C GLU A 282 -25.90 25.81 14.00
N GLY A 283 -25.10 26.82 13.71
CA GLY A 283 -24.35 27.60 14.71
C GLY A 283 -23.11 26.90 15.28
N LYS A 284 -22.88 25.63 14.97
CA LYS A 284 -21.65 24.91 15.39
C LYS A 284 -20.55 25.01 14.34
N PRO A 285 -19.28 24.92 14.75
CA PRO A 285 -18.17 24.80 13.80
C PRO A 285 -18.34 23.59 12.89
N PHE A 286 -17.88 23.70 11.64
CA PHE A 286 -17.81 22.53 10.76
C PHE A 286 -17.03 21.39 11.44
N CYS A 287 -17.56 20.17 11.32
CA CYS A 287 -16.94 18.95 11.85
C CYS A 287 -16.95 17.83 10.79
N SER A 288 -15.77 17.42 10.33
CA SER A 288 -15.62 16.36 9.34
C SER A 288 -16.14 15.00 9.84
N THR A 289 -16.01 14.77 11.14
CA THR A 289 -16.53 13.54 11.77
C THR A 289 -18.05 13.52 11.75
N ASP A 290 -18.72 14.64 12.02
CA ASP A 290 -20.18 14.72 11.98
C ASP A 290 -20.74 14.65 10.56
N LEU A 291 -20.00 15.19 9.59
CA LEU A 291 -20.31 15.00 8.17
C LEU A 291 -20.29 13.51 7.80
N LYS A 292 -19.24 12.77 8.18
CA LYS A 292 -19.14 11.32 7.94
C LYS A 292 -20.23 10.54 8.66
N ARG A 293 -20.56 10.90 9.90
CA ARG A 293 -21.66 10.29 10.67
C ARG A 293 -22.99 10.51 9.98
N THR A 294 -23.25 11.72 9.46
CA THR A 294 -24.46 12.02 8.70
C THR A 294 -24.59 11.17 7.45
N TYR A 295 -23.51 11.07 6.64
CA TYR A 295 -23.50 10.16 5.48
C TYR A 295 -23.80 8.71 5.87
N ASN A 296 -23.15 8.21 6.93
CA ASN A 296 -23.32 6.85 7.41
C ASN A 296 -24.74 6.61 7.96
N SER A 297 -25.33 7.60 8.63
CA SER A 297 -26.69 7.53 9.14
C SER A 297 -27.70 7.47 7.98
N PHE A 298 -27.58 8.36 7.01
CA PHE A 298 -28.46 8.37 5.83
C PHE A 298 -28.29 7.10 4.98
N GLY A 299 -27.09 6.56 4.86
CA GLY A 299 -26.83 5.30 4.15
C GLY A 299 -27.52 4.06 4.77
N LYS A 300 -27.94 4.13 6.03
CA LYS A 300 -28.71 3.08 6.71
C LYS A 300 -30.22 3.20 6.47
N LEU A 301 -30.72 4.35 5.99
CA LEU A 301 -32.14 4.58 5.74
C LEU A 301 -32.52 4.01 4.38
N GLN A 302 -33.31 2.93 4.36
CA GLN A 302 -33.72 2.22 3.13
C GLN A 302 -34.44 3.10 2.09
N ALA A 303 -35.06 4.18 2.53
CA ALA A 303 -35.75 5.14 1.65
C ALA A 303 -34.79 6.08 0.90
N ILE A 304 -33.52 6.15 1.31
CA ILE A 304 -32.50 7.02 0.72
C ILE A 304 -31.54 6.18 -0.12
N ARG A 305 -31.55 6.40 -1.43
CA ARG A 305 -30.64 5.72 -2.36
C ARG A 305 -29.31 6.46 -2.54
N TYR A 306 -29.35 7.78 -2.44
CA TYR A 306 -28.21 8.65 -2.67
C TYR A 306 -28.32 9.90 -1.79
N THR A 307 -27.21 10.27 -1.17
CA THR A 307 -27.09 11.49 -0.36
C THR A 307 -25.96 12.33 -0.95
N ASN A 308 -26.25 13.61 -1.18
CA ASN A 308 -25.25 14.60 -1.56
C ASN A 308 -25.34 15.76 -0.56
N ILE A 309 -24.25 16.03 0.16
CA ILE A 309 -24.16 17.16 1.09
C ILE A 309 -23.23 18.20 0.43
N GLN A 310 -23.76 19.40 0.23
CA GLN A 310 -23.06 20.52 -0.37
C GLN A 310 -22.98 21.66 0.62
N PHE A 311 -21.84 22.31 0.66
CA PHE A 311 -21.60 23.53 1.43
C PHE A 311 -21.51 24.70 0.42
N THR A 312 -22.28 25.76 0.66
CA THR A 312 -22.38 26.95 -0.20
C THR A 312 -22.10 28.20 0.61
#